data_bd26f45ab8c08ba11e73049d5c50c305
#
_entry.id   bd26f45ab8c08ba11e73049d5c50c305
#
_cell.length_a   1.000
_cell.length_b   1.000
_cell.length_c   1.000
_cell.angle_alpha   90.00
_cell.angle_beta   90.00
_cell.angle_gamma   90.00
#
_symmetry.space_group_name_H-M   'P 1'
#
loop_
_entity.id
_entity.type
_entity.pdbx_description
1 polymer ?
#
loop_
_entity_poly.entity_id
_entity_poly.type
_entity_poly.pdbx_seq_one_letter_code
_entity_poly.pdbx_strand_id
1 'polypeptide(L)'
;MFQTFRNAWKIPELKNRLLFTLAILVVYRLGCAIPVPFVSGSALTQMFANGDMLSYLNMMSGGALARCTLFALGVTPYINASIIVQLLTVAIPALENLAKEADGQQKLQQINRYAGAVVALIMSIGYYFVIRNMGALKHISGAAGVFAAVVIIATFVAGAQLITWAGEQIDDKGIGNGISLLIFASIVSNWSSLYTSVTGLLTRAAAGEPQFYILLPVLVILALVAVVFVVVMTNAERRITIQYAKRVVGRKQMGGQNSYLPLKLNMSGVMPIIFASALVSIPGTIGSFLQIDQTAHPVWYAFFHTFNYTSWLYVVIYLLLILAFNYFYVAIQYNPVEIANNLRRNNGSIPGFRPGKPTSDFITRTLNKITLIGAIFLAAVAVLPIILGNLTGMSIQLGGTSLLIVVGVALDTTRSLDSFMTMRNHKGFLG
;
A
#
# COMPACT_ATOMS: atom_id res chain seq x y z
N MET A 1 -14.61 -17.26 2.72
CA MET A 1 -13.41 -16.90 3.52
C MET A 1 -13.18 -17.86 4.71
N PHE A 2 -14.09 -18.01 5.68
CA PHE A 2 -13.86 -18.92 6.83
C PHE A 2 -13.61 -20.38 6.43
N GLN A 3 -14.32 -20.88 5.44
CA GLN A 3 -14.11 -22.24 4.92
C GLN A 3 -12.73 -22.39 4.26
N THR A 4 -12.27 -21.39 3.53
CA THR A 4 -10.95 -21.37 2.87
C THR A 4 -9.85 -21.46 3.93
N PHE A 5 -9.90 -20.63 4.97
CA PHE A 5 -8.93 -20.68 6.08
C PHE A 5 -8.96 -22.03 6.80
N ARG A 6 -10.14 -22.57 7.10
CA ARG A 6 -10.28 -23.88 7.75
C ARG A 6 -9.72 -25.01 6.91
N ASN A 7 -9.90 -24.97 5.59
CA ASN A 7 -9.37 -25.96 4.67
C ASN A 7 -7.86 -25.82 4.51
N ALA A 8 -7.34 -24.59 4.44
CA ALA A 8 -5.90 -24.31 4.38
C ALA A 8 -5.17 -24.86 5.62
N TRP A 9 -5.79 -24.76 6.79
CA TRP A 9 -5.20 -25.26 8.05
C TRP A 9 -5.03 -26.77 8.09
N LYS A 10 -5.81 -27.53 7.29
CA LYS A 10 -5.70 -29.00 7.16
C LYS A 10 -4.52 -29.45 6.30
N ILE A 11 -3.95 -28.53 5.50
CA ILE A 11 -2.84 -28.81 4.59
C ILE A 11 -1.52 -28.45 5.31
N PRO A 12 -0.61 -29.41 5.62
CA PRO A 12 0.57 -29.14 6.44
C PRO A 12 1.48 -28.04 5.85
N GLU A 13 1.65 -28.00 4.55
CA GLU A 13 2.49 -27.03 3.85
C GLU A 13 1.92 -25.61 3.96
N LEU A 14 0.61 -25.44 3.73
CA LEU A 14 -0.07 -24.17 3.88
C LEU A 14 -0.09 -23.69 5.34
N LYS A 15 -0.30 -24.62 6.27
CA LYS A 15 -0.22 -24.34 7.70
C LYS A 15 1.15 -23.77 8.08
N ASN A 16 2.23 -24.38 7.60
CA ASN A 16 3.59 -23.91 7.87
C ASN A 16 3.84 -22.51 7.29
N ARG A 17 3.38 -22.24 6.06
CA ARG A 17 3.46 -20.90 5.45
C ARG A 17 2.66 -19.85 6.22
N LEU A 18 1.43 -20.19 6.67
CA LEU A 18 0.61 -19.31 7.50
C LEU A 18 1.27 -19.02 8.84
N LEU A 19 1.77 -20.06 9.53
CA LEU A 19 2.46 -19.90 10.81
C LEU A 19 3.73 -19.07 10.67
N PHE A 20 4.49 -19.25 9.58
CA PHE A 20 5.67 -18.45 9.29
C PHE A 20 5.31 -16.97 9.08
N THR A 21 4.28 -16.68 8.31
CA THR A 21 3.77 -15.31 8.11
C THR A 21 3.36 -14.68 9.43
N LEU A 22 2.58 -15.39 10.25
CA LEU A 22 2.17 -14.92 11.58
C LEU A 22 3.37 -14.69 12.49
N ALA A 23 4.37 -15.58 12.49
CA ALA A 23 5.58 -15.42 13.29
C ALA A 23 6.34 -14.15 12.94
N ILE A 24 6.51 -13.84 11.64
CA ILE A 24 7.15 -12.60 11.19
C ILE A 24 6.33 -11.37 11.60
N LEU A 25 4.99 -11.41 11.49
CA LEU A 25 4.13 -10.31 11.93
C LEU A 25 4.24 -10.05 13.44
N VAL A 26 4.37 -11.11 14.25
CA VAL A 26 4.61 -10.99 15.70
C VAL A 26 6.00 -10.36 15.97
N VAL A 27 7.05 -10.83 15.29
CA VAL A 27 8.41 -10.26 15.41
C VAL A 27 8.41 -8.78 15.01
N TYR A 28 7.74 -8.45 13.90
CA TYR A 28 7.55 -7.06 13.48
C TYR A 28 6.89 -6.23 14.59
N ARG A 29 5.83 -6.74 15.21
CA ARG A 29 5.13 -6.03 16.27
C ARG A 29 5.98 -5.84 17.53
N LEU A 30 6.79 -6.83 17.89
CA LEU A 30 7.76 -6.72 18.98
C LEU A 30 8.81 -5.64 18.69
N GLY A 31 9.34 -5.55 17.47
CA GLY A 31 10.27 -4.50 17.07
C GLY A 31 9.67 -3.09 17.11
N CYS A 32 8.35 -2.94 16.88
CA CYS A 32 7.63 -1.67 17.07
C CYS A 32 7.49 -1.25 18.55
N ALA A 33 7.84 -2.11 19.50
CA ALA A 33 7.82 -1.81 20.94
C ALA A 33 9.22 -1.50 21.50
N ILE A 34 10.30 -1.79 20.77
CA ILE A 34 11.69 -1.57 21.21
C ILE A 34 12.08 -0.11 21.00
N PRO A 35 12.27 0.70 22.05
CA PRO A 35 12.63 2.10 21.90
C PRO A 35 14.10 2.26 21.45
N VAL A 36 14.36 3.29 20.64
CA VAL A 36 15.73 3.64 20.25
C VAL A 36 16.47 4.26 21.45
N PRO A 37 17.72 3.89 21.69
CA PRO A 37 18.51 4.46 22.78
C PRO A 37 18.72 5.96 22.62
N PHE A 38 18.93 6.67 23.72
CA PHE A 38 19.19 8.11 23.83
C PHE A 38 18.02 9.03 23.47
N VAL A 39 16.82 8.51 23.19
CA VAL A 39 15.61 9.29 22.88
C VAL A 39 14.58 9.13 24.00
N SER A 40 13.89 10.23 24.34
CA SER A 40 12.75 10.22 25.27
C SER A 40 11.44 10.28 24.47
N GLY A 41 10.69 9.16 24.43
CA GLY A 41 9.47 9.04 23.62
C GLY A 41 8.29 9.92 24.09
N SER A 42 8.28 10.36 25.35
CA SER A 42 7.17 11.14 25.91
C SER A 42 7.05 12.56 25.33
N ALA A 43 8.16 13.18 24.93
CA ALA A 43 8.17 14.51 24.34
C ALA A 43 7.57 14.54 22.92
N LEU A 44 7.63 13.42 22.20
CA LEU A 44 7.19 13.31 20.80
C LEU A 44 5.70 12.98 20.68
N THR A 45 5.12 12.28 21.65
CA THR A 45 3.72 11.80 21.57
C THR A 45 2.72 12.97 21.46
N GLN A 46 3.01 14.10 22.06
CA GLN A 46 2.16 15.28 22.00
C GLN A 46 2.08 15.92 20.60
N MET A 47 3.17 15.89 19.84
CA MET A 47 3.21 16.48 18.50
C MET A 47 2.40 15.69 17.48
N PHE A 48 2.39 14.38 17.61
CA PHE A 48 1.64 13.51 16.70
C PHE A 48 0.11 13.53 16.94
N ALA A 49 -0.35 14.23 17.97
CA ALA A 49 -1.78 14.42 18.27
C ALA A 49 -2.47 15.47 17.39
N ASN A 50 -1.70 16.38 16.76
CA ASN A 50 -2.24 17.55 16.05
C ASN A 50 -2.73 17.28 14.62
N GLY A 51 -2.67 16.05 14.11
CA GLY A 51 -3.22 15.70 12.80
C GLY A 51 -2.37 16.09 11.59
N ASP A 52 -1.09 16.42 11.78
CA ASP A 52 -0.14 16.81 10.74
C ASP A 52 0.32 15.61 9.88
N MET A 53 1.08 15.90 8.82
CA MET A 53 1.66 14.90 7.91
C MET A 53 2.44 13.82 8.65
N LEU A 54 3.13 14.16 9.73
CA LEU A 54 3.82 13.21 10.60
C LEU A 54 2.87 12.20 11.26
N SER A 55 1.64 12.60 11.57
CA SER A 55 0.61 11.70 12.11
C SER A 55 0.22 10.61 11.11
N TYR A 56 0.17 10.94 9.81
CA TYR A 56 -0.07 9.96 8.75
C TYR A 56 1.08 8.94 8.65
N LEU A 57 2.33 9.40 8.65
CA LEU A 57 3.50 8.53 8.67
C LEU A 57 3.54 7.64 9.92
N ASN A 58 3.16 8.20 11.08
CA ASN A 58 3.05 7.46 12.32
C ASN A 58 1.98 6.36 12.24
N MET A 59 0.86 6.62 11.59
CA MET A 59 -0.18 5.62 11.35
C MET A 59 0.33 4.48 10.46
N MET A 60 1.07 4.79 9.39
CA MET A 60 1.66 3.79 8.50
C MET A 60 2.75 2.94 9.19
N SER A 61 3.44 3.49 10.18
CA SER A 61 4.42 2.76 11.00
C SER A 61 3.81 2.02 12.20
N GLY A 62 2.48 2.06 12.36
CA GLY A 62 1.80 1.40 13.48
C GLY A 62 2.05 2.06 14.84
N GLY A 63 2.25 3.39 14.86
CA GLY A 63 2.58 4.15 16.07
C GLY A 63 4.05 4.07 16.50
N ALA A 64 4.89 3.43 15.69
CA ALA A 64 6.31 3.27 15.97
C ALA A 64 7.09 4.58 15.86
N LEU A 65 6.65 5.50 14.97
CA LEU A 65 7.30 6.79 14.75
C LEU A 65 7.17 7.70 15.99
N ALA A 66 5.97 7.85 16.54
CA ALA A 66 5.72 8.68 17.73
C ALA A 66 6.44 8.18 18.99
N ARG A 67 6.71 6.87 19.05
CA ARG A 67 7.42 6.23 20.17
C ARG A 67 8.93 6.14 19.93
N CYS A 68 9.45 6.60 18.80
CA CYS A 68 10.86 6.45 18.40
C CYS A 68 11.36 5.03 18.63
N THR A 69 10.72 4.06 18.02
CA THR A 69 11.14 2.66 18.12
C THR A 69 12.05 2.25 16.96
N LEU A 70 12.63 1.06 17.06
CA LEU A 70 13.49 0.47 16.02
C LEU A 70 12.85 0.56 14.62
N PHE A 71 11.55 0.33 14.53
CA PHE A 71 10.79 0.34 13.26
C PHE A 71 10.05 1.66 13.00
N ALA A 72 10.55 2.77 13.53
CA ALA A 72 9.93 4.09 13.39
C ALA A 72 9.70 4.52 11.94
N LEU A 73 10.66 4.27 11.03
CA LEU A 73 10.51 4.59 9.60
C LEU A 73 9.55 3.65 8.88
N GLY A 74 9.19 2.51 9.47
CA GLY A 74 8.29 1.54 8.86
C GLY A 74 8.76 1.05 7.50
N VAL A 75 7.82 0.81 6.61
CA VAL A 75 8.02 0.35 5.22
C VAL A 75 8.22 1.53 4.25
N THR A 76 8.03 2.77 4.70
CA THR A 76 8.03 3.98 3.86
C THR A 76 9.30 4.14 3.01
N PRO A 77 10.55 3.92 3.52
CA PRO A 77 11.75 4.04 2.71
C PRO A 77 11.76 3.06 1.52
N TYR A 78 11.30 1.84 1.74
CA TYR A 78 11.22 0.83 0.67
C TYR A 78 10.17 1.19 -0.37
N ILE A 79 8.99 1.68 0.04
CA ILE A 79 7.94 2.12 -0.88
C ILE A 79 8.45 3.25 -1.76
N ASN A 80 9.07 4.28 -1.16
CA ASN A 80 9.62 5.42 -1.91
C ASN A 80 10.69 4.98 -2.90
N ALA A 81 11.60 4.09 -2.50
CA ALA A 81 12.62 3.53 -3.38
C ALA A 81 12.00 2.72 -4.53
N SER A 82 11.01 1.88 -4.22
CA SER A 82 10.32 1.06 -5.23
C SER A 82 9.62 1.93 -6.28
N ILE A 83 8.99 3.05 -5.88
CA ILE A 83 8.39 4.01 -6.80
C ILE A 83 9.46 4.60 -7.73
N ILE A 84 10.56 5.07 -7.14
CA ILE A 84 11.66 5.69 -7.90
C ILE A 84 12.23 4.68 -8.91
N VAL A 85 12.51 3.45 -8.49
CA VAL A 85 13.06 2.41 -9.37
C VAL A 85 12.07 2.02 -10.47
N GLN A 86 10.77 1.91 -10.16
CA GLN A 86 9.76 1.61 -11.18
C GLN A 86 9.61 2.73 -12.21
N LEU A 87 9.64 3.99 -11.79
CA LEU A 87 9.62 5.14 -12.71
C LEU A 87 10.89 5.16 -13.58
N LEU A 88 12.06 4.90 -12.98
CA LEU A 88 13.33 4.82 -13.71
C LEU A 88 13.37 3.64 -14.69
N THR A 89 12.72 2.52 -14.37
CA THR A 89 12.63 1.35 -15.26
C THR A 89 11.88 1.69 -16.55
N VAL A 90 10.90 2.59 -16.49
CA VAL A 90 10.19 3.08 -17.68
C VAL A 90 10.98 4.17 -18.41
N ALA A 91 11.68 5.03 -17.66
CA ALA A 91 12.40 6.17 -18.23
C ALA A 91 13.75 5.79 -18.85
N ILE A 92 14.42 4.75 -18.33
CA ILE A 92 15.77 4.35 -18.74
C ILE A 92 15.71 3.03 -19.51
N PRO A 93 16.02 3.02 -20.84
CA PRO A 93 15.96 1.81 -21.68
C PRO A 93 16.83 0.66 -21.17
N ALA A 94 17.96 0.95 -20.51
CA ALA A 94 18.82 -0.07 -19.92
C ALA A 94 18.11 -0.85 -18.79
N LEU A 95 17.35 -0.16 -17.94
CA LEU A 95 16.56 -0.79 -16.86
C LEU A 95 15.33 -1.50 -17.41
N GLU A 96 14.71 -0.97 -18.48
CA GLU A 96 13.59 -1.64 -19.16
C GLU A 96 14.05 -2.97 -19.77
N ASN A 97 15.21 -3.00 -20.43
CA ASN A 97 15.78 -4.24 -20.97
C ASN A 97 16.14 -5.23 -19.87
N LEU A 98 16.72 -4.74 -18.75
CA LEU A 98 16.99 -5.55 -17.57
C LEU A 98 15.71 -6.20 -17.02
N ALA A 99 14.59 -5.46 -16.97
CA ALA A 99 13.31 -5.98 -16.48
C ALA A 99 12.74 -7.12 -17.35
N LYS A 100 13.12 -7.19 -18.62
CA LYS A 100 12.70 -8.22 -19.59
C LYS A 100 13.58 -9.48 -19.58
N GLU A 101 14.76 -9.43 -18.95
CA GLU A 101 15.65 -10.59 -18.78
C GLU A 101 15.04 -11.62 -17.82
N ALA A 102 15.42 -12.89 -17.98
CA ALA A 102 14.93 -13.99 -17.12
C ALA A 102 15.24 -13.77 -15.62
N ASP A 103 16.45 -13.24 -15.32
CA ASP A 103 16.88 -12.92 -13.96
C ASP A 103 16.69 -11.44 -13.59
N GLY A 104 16.02 -10.68 -14.46
CA GLY A 104 15.88 -9.22 -14.33
C GLY A 104 15.11 -8.80 -13.10
N GLN A 105 14.11 -9.56 -12.72
CA GLN A 105 13.33 -9.27 -11.50
C GLN A 105 14.15 -9.37 -10.22
N GLN A 106 15.05 -10.35 -10.13
CA GLN A 106 15.95 -10.48 -8.96
C GLN A 106 16.94 -9.31 -8.89
N LYS A 107 17.49 -8.89 -10.02
CA LYS A 107 18.40 -7.72 -10.10
C LYS A 107 17.66 -6.43 -9.73
N LEU A 108 16.42 -6.25 -10.18
CA LEU A 108 15.59 -5.10 -9.80
C LEU A 108 15.25 -5.09 -8.31
N GLN A 109 14.99 -6.25 -7.69
CA GLN A 109 14.81 -6.33 -6.24
C GLN A 109 16.08 -5.93 -5.48
N GLN A 110 17.28 -6.32 -5.96
CA GLN A 110 18.54 -5.88 -5.37
C GLN A 110 18.70 -4.36 -5.48
N ILE A 111 18.41 -3.77 -6.65
CA ILE A 111 18.43 -2.31 -6.84
C ILE A 111 17.44 -1.62 -5.87
N ASN A 112 16.23 -2.15 -5.73
CA ASN A 112 15.24 -1.63 -4.77
C ASN A 112 15.75 -1.68 -3.33
N ARG A 113 16.45 -2.74 -2.94
CA ARG A 113 17.03 -2.88 -1.60
C ARG A 113 18.11 -1.84 -1.33
N TYR A 114 19.03 -1.61 -2.29
CA TYR A 114 20.06 -0.58 -2.15
C TYR A 114 19.46 0.83 -2.17
N ALA A 115 18.55 1.11 -3.09
CA ALA A 115 17.83 2.39 -3.14
C ALA A 115 17.06 2.63 -1.83
N GLY A 116 16.40 1.60 -1.29
CA GLY A 116 15.72 1.65 -0.01
C GLY A 116 16.65 1.99 1.16
N ALA A 117 17.88 1.46 1.16
CA ALA A 117 18.89 1.80 2.17
C ALA A 117 19.31 3.27 2.10
N VAL A 118 19.51 3.80 0.89
CA VAL A 118 19.85 5.23 0.69
C VAL A 118 18.72 6.13 1.14
N VAL A 119 17.48 5.83 0.74
CA VAL A 119 16.29 6.58 1.18
C VAL A 119 16.10 6.50 2.69
N ALA A 120 16.31 5.32 3.30
CA ALA A 120 16.25 5.15 4.74
C ALA A 120 17.28 6.01 5.47
N LEU A 121 18.50 6.12 4.93
CA LEU A 121 19.54 6.97 5.49
C LEU A 121 19.13 8.45 5.46
N ILE A 122 18.64 8.94 4.32
CA ILE A 122 18.17 10.34 4.17
C ILE A 122 17.04 10.63 5.14
N MET A 123 16.03 9.75 5.22
CA MET A 123 14.90 9.91 6.14
C MET A 123 15.33 9.83 7.60
N SER A 124 16.29 8.95 7.94
CA SER A 124 16.83 8.83 9.31
C SER A 124 17.51 10.12 9.77
N ILE A 125 18.29 10.74 8.88
CA ILE A 125 18.95 12.02 9.16
C ILE A 125 17.89 13.11 9.38
N GLY A 126 16.89 13.21 8.49
CA GLY A 126 15.81 14.19 8.64
C GLY A 126 15.06 13.99 9.95
N TYR A 127 14.72 12.76 10.30
CA TYR A 127 14.00 12.45 11.53
C TYR A 127 14.84 12.70 12.79
N TYR A 128 16.16 12.47 12.73
CA TYR A 128 17.08 12.85 13.79
C TYR A 128 17.05 14.35 14.07
N PHE A 129 17.01 15.21 13.03
CA PHE A 129 16.89 16.66 13.21
C PHE A 129 15.58 17.06 13.87
N VAL A 130 14.46 16.41 13.51
CA VAL A 130 13.17 16.64 14.17
C VAL A 130 13.26 16.31 15.66
N ILE A 131 13.79 15.13 16.03
CA ILE A 131 13.95 14.69 17.41
C ILE A 131 14.85 15.67 18.20
N ARG A 132 15.93 16.14 17.56
CA ARG A 132 16.88 17.09 18.17
C ARG A 132 16.23 18.45 18.47
N ASN A 133 15.51 19.01 17.49
CA ASN A 133 14.87 20.30 17.60
C ASN A 133 13.74 20.32 18.64
N MET A 134 13.14 19.16 18.90
CA MET A 134 12.11 18.97 19.92
C MET A 134 12.66 18.80 21.34
N GLY A 135 13.98 18.77 21.50
CA GLY A 135 14.58 18.55 22.82
C GLY A 135 14.33 17.13 23.38
N ALA A 136 13.97 16.17 22.52
CA ALA A 136 13.71 14.78 22.92
C ALA A 136 15.00 13.95 23.07
N LEU A 137 16.17 14.52 22.80
CA LEU A 137 17.47 13.88 22.96
C LEU A 137 17.97 14.00 24.41
N LYS A 138 18.48 12.90 24.94
CA LYS A 138 19.11 12.86 26.27
C LYS A 138 20.51 13.50 26.30
N HIS A 139 21.23 13.49 25.17
CA HIS A 139 22.58 14.05 25.02
C HIS A 139 22.63 14.87 23.72
N ILE A 140 22.89 16.18 23.83
CA ILE A 140 22.86 17.13 22.71
C ILE A 140 24.26 17.64 22.36
N SER A 141 25.22 17.66 23.28
CA SER A 141 26.53 18.31 23.12
C SER A 141 27.71 17.36 23.35
N GLY A 142 28.83 17.70 22.72
CA GLY A 142 30.10 17.01 22.86
C GLY A 142 30.19 15.68 22.09
N ALA A 143 31.21 14.87 22.37
CA ALA A 143 31.44 13.58 21.73
C ALA A 143 30.29 12.60 21.97
N ALA A 144 29.64 12.65 23.14
CA ALA A 144 28.47 11.84 23.47
C ALA A 144 27.26 12.15 22.57
N GLY A 145 27.07 13.43 22.19
CA GLY A 145 26.01 13.85 21.27
C GLY A 145 26.23 13.32 19.84
N VAL A 146 27.48 13.34 19.34
CA VAL A 146 27.82 12.77 18.03
C VAL A 146 27.61 11.25 18.02
N PHE A 147 28.09 10.57 19.09
CA PHE A 147 27.87 9.14 19.23
C PHE A 147 26.37 8.78 19.25
N ALA A 148 25.56 9.52 20.02
CA ALA A 148 24.12 9.32 20.08
C ALA A 148 23.47 9.53 18.69
N ALA A 149 23.88 10.55 17.92
CA ALA A 149 23.38 10.78 16.56
C ALA A 149 23.67 9.60 15.64
N VAL A 150 24.91 9.10 15.62
CA VAL A 150 25.30 7.95 14.80
C VAL A 150 24.50 6.70 15.18
N VAL A 151 24.35 6.42 16.49
CA VAL A 151 23.58 5.26 16.95
C VAL A 151 22.12 5.36 16.56
N ILE A 152 21.48 6.52 16.72
CA ILE A 152 20.07 6.73 16.37
C ILE A 152 19.87 6.53 14.86
N ILE A 153 20.68 7.17 14.01
CA ILE A 153 20.59 7.05 12.57
C ILE A 153 20.81 5.60 12.12
N ALA A 154 21.87 4.95 12.65
CA ALA A 154 22.17 3.55 12.33
C ALA A 154 21.03 2.61 12.76
N THR A 155 20.42 2.85 13.92
CA THR A 155 19.27 2.07 14.40
C THR A 155 18.06 2.19 13.50
N PHE A 156 17.72 3.39 13.03
CA PHE A 156 16.61 3.60 12.12
C PHE A 156 16.85 2.96 10.75
N VAL A 157 18.06 3.10 10.19
CA VAL A 157 18.42 2.45 8.91
C VAL A 157 18.37 0.94 9.06
N ALA A 158 18.96 0.38 10.11
CA ALA A 158 18.93 -1.06 10.38
C ALA A 158 17.47 -1.56 10.53
N GLY A 159 16.63 -0.81 11.26
CA GLY A 159 15.22 -1.14 11.42
C GLY A 159 14.47 -1.19 10.09
N ALA A 160 14.66 -0.18 9.22
CA ALA A 160 14.04 -0.15 7.90
C ALA A 160 14.50 -1.33 7.02
N GLN A 161 15.78 -1.70 7.05
CA GLN A 161 16.32 -2.84 6.31
C GLN A 161 15.80 -4.18 6.85
N LEU A 162 15.65 -4.31 8.17
CA LEU A 162 15.04 -5.50 8.78
C LEU A 162 13.58 -5.68 8.37
N ILE A 163 12.80 -4.59 8.27
CA ILE A 163 11.41 -4.64 7.79
C ILE A 163 11.37 -5.07 6.32
N THR A 164 12.22 -4.52 5.47
CA THR A 164 12.32 -4.90 4.07
C THR A 164 12.65 -6.38 3.93
N TRP A 165 13.67 -6.86 4.65
CA TRP A 165 14.02 -8.26 4.69
C TRP A 165 12.90 -9.16 5.20
N ALA A 166 12.17 -8.73 6.23
CA ALA A 166 11.02 -9.47 6.76
C ALA A 166 9.89 -9.59 5.71
N GLY A 167 9.62 -8.51 4.95
CA GLY A 167 8.68 -8.52 3.83
C GLY A 167 9.09 -9.53 2.75
N GLU A 168 10.34 -9.51 2.31
CA GLU A 168 10.88 -10.46 1.33
C GLU A 168 10.81 -11.92 1.82
N GLN A 169 11.07 -12.17 3.11
CA GLN A 169 10.91 -13.53 3.67
C GLN A 169 9.45 -14.01 3.64
N ILE A 170 8.47 -13.11 3.81
CA ILE A 170 7.06 -13.46 3.66
C ILE A 170 6.75 -13.77 2.19
N ASP A 171 7.28 -12.99 1.23
CA ASP A 171 7.09 -13.23 -0.21
C ASP A 171 7.62 -14.62 -0.61
N ASP A 172 8.79 -15.02 -0.11
CA ASP A 172 9.45 -16.28 -0.46
C ASP A 172 8.82 -17.50 0.24
N LYS A 173 8.61 -17.41 1.55
CA LYS A 173 8.26 -18.55 2.41
C LYS A 173 6.87 -18.48 3.02
N GLY A 174 6.21 -17.33 2.93
CA GLY A 174 4.90 -17.06 3.49
C GLY A 174 3.76 -17.19 2.50
N ILE A 175 2.70 -16.42 2.72
CA ILE A 175 1.50 -16.31 1.88
C ILE A 175 1.19 -14.84 1.65
N GLY A 176 0.91 -14.48 0.40
CA GLY A 176 0.55 -13.12 0.02
C GLY A 176 1.77 -12.21 -0.18
N ASN A 177 1.55 -10.91 -0.32
CA ASN A 177 2.61 -9.91 -0.46
C ASN A 177 3.09 -9.44 0.92
N GLY A 178 4.36 -9.67 1.26
CA GLY A 178 4.91 -9.43 2.58
C GLY A 178 4.88 -7.95 2.99
N ILE A 179 5.26 -7.06 2.08
CA ILE A 179 5.23 -5.62 2.34
C ILE A 179 3.80 -5.14 2.63
N SER A 180 2.84 -5.58 1.82
CA SER A 180 1.42 -5.25 2.03
C SER A 180 0.89 -5.79 3.36
N LEU A 181 1.30 -6.99 3.76
CA LEU A 181 0.93 -7.59 5.06
C LEU A 181 1.54 -6.84 6.25
N LEU A 182 2.77 -6.34 6.13
CA LEU A 182 3.39 -5.51 7.15
C LEU A 182 2.67 -4.16 7.32
N ILE A 183 2.26 -3.54 6.21
CA ILE A 183 1.42 -2.32 6.24
C ILE A 183 0.06 -2.62 6.88
N PHE A 184 -0.57 -3.72 6.49
CA PHE A 184 -1.83 -4.19 7.09
C PHE A 184 -1.70 -4.35 8.61
N ALA A 185 -0.64 -5.03 9.09
CA ALA A 185 -0.39 -5.22 10.51
C ALA A 185 -0.17 -3.88 11.24
N SER A 186 0.50 -2.91 10.59
CA SER A 186 0.69 -1.56 11.12
C SER A 186 -0.64 -0.84 11.29
N ILE A 187 -1.49 -0.86 10.27
CA ILE A 187 -2.79 -0.19 10.30
C ILE A 187 -3.73 -0.81 11.36
N VAL A 188 -3.82 -2.15 11.37
CA VAL A 188 -4.65 -2.87 12.34
C VAL A 188 -4.20 -2.62 13.78
N SER A 189 -2.90 -2.46 14.01
CA SER A 189 -2.39 -2.17 15.35
C SER A 189 -2.79 -0.80 15.89
N ASN A 190 -3.11 0.15 15.02
CA ASN A 190 -3.61 1.47 15.41
C ASN A 190 -5.12 1.51 15.73
N TRP A 191 -5.81 0.36 15.73
CA TRP A 191 -7.22 0.32 16.10
C TRP A 191 -7.48 0.73 17.55
N SER A 192 -6.47 0.70 18.42
CA SER A 192 -6.57 1.30 19.75
C SER A 192 -6.83 2.82 19.73
N SER A 193 -6.35 3.52 18.71
CA SER A 193 -6.64 4.94 18.50
C SER A 193 -8.09 5.20 18.07
N LEU A 194 -8.73 4.24 17.42
CA LEU A 194 -10.19 4.29 17.17
C LEU A 194 -10.99 4.28 18.45
N TYR A 195 -10.63 3.40 19.39
CA TYR A 195 -11.31 3.34 20.67
C TYR A 195 -11.21 4.68 21.40
N THR A 196 -10.04 5.30 21.43
CA THR A 196 -9.84 6.63 22.02
C THR A 196 -10.59 7.73 21.27
N SER A 197 -10.68 7.66 19.93
CA SER A 197 -11.47 8.59 19.14
C SER A 197 -12.98 8.45 19.40
N VAL A 198 -13.49 7.22 19.45
CA VAL A 198 -14.91 6.95 19.75
C VAL A 198 -15.27 7.39 21.17
N THR A 199 -14.43 7.08 22.16
CA THR A 199 -14.65 7.54 23.55
C THR A 199 -14.56 9.07 23.66
N GLY A 200 -13.65 9.71 22.92
CA GLY A 200 -13.55 11.16 22.84
C GLY A 200 -14.81 11.81 22.25
N LEU A 201 -15.45 11.18 21.25
CA LEU A 201 -16.72 11.65 20.72
C LEU A 201 -17.87 11.52 21.71
N LEU A 202 -17.93 10.39 22.41
CA LEU A 202 -18.94 10.18 23.45
C LEU A 202 -18.80 11.18 24.61
N THR A 203 -17.58 11.52 25.03
CA THR A 203 -17.33 12.52 26.05
C THR A 203 -17.73 13.92 25.60
N ARG A 204 -17.49 14.31 24.35
CA ARG A 204 -17.97 15.59 23.78
C ARG A 204 -19.49 15.62 23.68
N ALA A 205 -20.12 14.52 23.26
CA ALA A 205 -21.57 14.40 23.26
C ALA A 205 -22.19 14.59 24.64
N ALA A 206 -21.55 14.05 25.67
CA ALA A 206 -21.96 14.21 27.06
C ALA A 206 -21.68 15.63 27.61
N ALA A 207 -20.71 16.34 27.07
CA ALA A 207 -20.32 17.69 27.49
C ALA A 207 -21.20 18.82 26.91
N GLY A 208 -22.28 18.50 26.15
CA GLY A 208 -23.24 19.48 25.66
C GLY A 208 -23.33 19.65 24.16
N GLU A 209 -22.68 18.77 23.39
CA GLU A 209 -22.76 18.75 21.92
C GLU A 209 -23.55 17.50 21.44
N PRO A 210 -24.91 17.51 21.52
CA PRO A 210 -25.72 16.30 21.28
C PRO A 210 -25.65 15.78 19.84
N GLN A 211 -25.17 16.59 18.89
CA GLN A 211 -24.97 16.20 17.49
C GLN A 211 -24.05 14.98 17.33
N PHE A 212 -23.10 14.76 18.25
CA PHE A 212 -22.17 13.63 18.18
C PHE A 212 -22.83 12.29 18.50
N TYR A 213 -23.97 12.25 19.22
CA TYR A 213 -24.75 11.02 19.41
C TYR A 213 -25.30 10.48 18.08
N ILE A 214 -25.67 11.36 17.16
CA ILE A 214 -26.16 10.98 15.81
C ILE A 214 -25.01 10.73 14.86
N LEU A 215 -23.95 11.52 14.95
CA LEU A 215 -22.78 11.45 14.05
C LEU A 215 -22.04 10.12 14.21
N LEU A 216 -21.90 9.58 15.41
CA LEU A 216 -21.17 8.33 15.66
C LEU A 216 -21.80 7.12 14.98
N PRO A 217 -23.11 6.81 15.11
CA PRO A 217 -23.77 5.73 14.36
C PRO A 217 -23.66 5.95 12.84
N VAL A 218 -23.80 7.19 12.37
CA VAL A 218 -23.68 7.52 10.93
C VAL A 218 -22.29 7.18 10.42
N LEU A 219 -21.22 7.53 11.15
CA LEU A 219 -19.84 7.20 10.77
C LEU A 219 -19.61 5.69 10.74
N VAL A 220 -20.14 4.93 11.70
CA VAL A 220 -20.02 3.46 11.72
C VAL A 220 -20.74 2.85 10.53
N ILE A 221 -21.97 3.27 10.24
CA ILE A 221 -22.73 2.79 9.07
C ILE A 221 -21.97 3.13 7.77
N LEU A 222 -21.45 4.35 7.65
CA LEU A 222 -20.71 4.79 6.48
C LEU A 222 -19.42 3.98 6.30
N ALA A 223 -18.70 3.66 7.38
CA ALA A 223 -17.52 2.80 7.34
C ALA A 223 -17.88 1.38 6.87
N LEU A 224 -18.98 0.80 7.36
CA LEU A 224 -19.46 -0.52 6.92
C LEU A 224 -19.87 -0.50 5.43
N VAL A 225 -20.59 0.53 4.99
CA VAL A 225 -20.96 0.70 3.58
C VAL A 225 -19.71 0.84 2.71
N ALA A 226 -18.70 1.61 3.16
CA ALA A 226 -17.43 1.74 2.45
C ALA A 226 -16.69 0.40 2.33
N VAL A 227 -16.65 -0.42 3.40
CA VAL A 227 -16.06 -1.77 3.32
C VAL A 227 -16.78 -2.63 2.29
N VAL A 228 -18.12 -2.70 2.34
CA VAL A 228 -18.91 -3.47 1.37
C VAL A 228 -18.67 -2.97 -0.05
N PHE A 229 -18.67 -1.66 -0.25
CA PHE A 229 -18.40 -1.04 -1.54
C PHE A 229 -17.02 -1.41 -2.08
N VAL A 230 -15.97 -1.34 -1.24
CA VAL A 230 -14.61 -1.74 -1.62
C VAL A 230 -14.56 -3.22 -1.99
N VAL A 231 -15.19 -4.11 -1.22
CA VAL A 231 -15.20 -5.56 -1.49
C VAL A 231 -15.90 -5.85 -2.82
N VAL A 232 -17.06 -5.24 -3.07
CA VAL A 232 -17.82 -5.41 -4.32
C VAL A 232 -17.02 -4.93 -5.53
N MET A 233 -16.46 -3.73 -5.44
CA MET A 233 -15.69 -3.12 -6.54
C MET A 233 -14.37 -3.84 -6.83
N THR A 234 -13.68 -4.34 -5.80
CA THR A 234 -12.42 -5.10 -5.95
C THR A 234 -12.66 -6.50 -6.53
N ASN A 235 -13.85 -7.08 -6.30
CA ASN A 235 -14.24 -8.38 -6.87
C ASN A 235 -14.94 -8.24 -8.23
N ALA A 236 -15.36 -7.04 -8.61
CA ALA A 236 -16.02 -6.80 -9.88
C ALA A 236 -15.07 -7.08 -11.05
N GLU A 237 -15.53 -7.86 -12.02
CA GLU A 237 -14.76 -8.21 -13.22
C GLU A 237 -15.63 -8.14 -14.48
N ARG A 238 -15.03 -7.69 -15.58
CA ARG A 238 -15.61 -7.80 -16.90
C ARG A 238 -15.10 -9.03 -17.60
N ARG A 239 -15.97 -9.98 -17.91
CA ARG A 239 -15.65 -11.22 -18.63
C ARG A 239 -15.78 -10.99 -20.14
N ILE A 240 -14.68 -11.12 -20.87
CA ILE A 240 -14.67 -11.09 -22.33
C ILE A 240 -14.69 -12.54 -22.82
N THR A 241 -15.70 -12.90 -23.60
CA THR A 241 -15.84 -14.25 -24.15
C THR A 241 -14.75 -14.52 -25.18
N ILE A 242 -14.05 -15.65 -25.05
CA ILE A 242 -13.08 -16.15 -25.99
C ILE A 242 -13.62 -17.48 -26.56
N GLN A 243 -13.59 -17.61 -27.86
CA GLN A 243 -13.93 -18.86 -28.56
C GLN A 243 -12.66 -19.50 -29.08
N TYR A 244 -12.47 -20.78 -28.76
CA TYR A 244 -11.38 -21.56 -29.31
C TYR A 244 -11.88 -22.39 -30.49
N ALA A 245 -11.11 -22.44 -31.58
CA ALA A 245 -11.46 -23.20 -32.74
C ALA A 245 -11.57 -24.71 -32.39
N LYS A 246 -12.64 -25.37 -32.88
CA LYS A 246 -12.81 -26.81 -32.75
C LYS A 246 -11.74 -27.49 -33.58
N ARG A 247 -11.02 -28.46 -33.01
CA ARG A 247 -10.05 -29.27 -33.72
C ARG A 247 -10.67 -30.64 -33.96
N VAL A 248 -10.74 -31.03 -35.22
CA VAL A 248 -11.20 -32.36 -35.60
C VAL A 248 -9.99 -33.29 -35.69
N VAL A 249 -9.93 -34.30 -34.84
CA VAL A 249 -8.90 -35.34 -34.87
C VAL A 249 -9.58 -36.66 -35.21
N GLY A 250 -9.50 -37.08 -36.48
CA GLY A 250 -10.25 -38.23 -36.99
C GLY A 250 -11.76 -38.00 -36.99
N ARG A 251 -12.54 -38.93 -36.42
CA ARG A 251 -14.02 -38.82 -36.28
C ARG A 251 -14.48 -38.09 -35.03
N LYS A 252 -13.58 -37.68 -34.12
CA LYS A 252 -13.93 -36.99 -32.86
C LYS A 252 -13.64 -35.51 -32.98
N GLN A 253 -14.65 -34.66 -32.69
CA GLN A 253 -14.48 -33.24 -32.49
C GLN A 253 -13.93 -33.03 -31.07
N MET A 254 -12.69 -32.53 -30.98
CA MET A 254 -12.07 -32.09 -29.71
C MET A 254 -11.96 -30.58 -29.70
N GLY A 255 -12.29 -29.94 -28.58
CA GLY A 255 -12.18 -28.49 -28.38
C GLY A 255 -13.50 -27.77 -28.67
N GLY A 256 -13.47 -26.44 -28.64
CA GLY A 256 -14.65 -25.58 -28.77
C GLY A 256 -15.23 -25.20 -27.43
N GLN A 257 -14.46 -25.27 -26.34
CA GLN A 257 -14.86 -24.70 -25.07
C GLN A 257 -14.77 -23.16 -25.16
N ASN A 258 -15.88 -22.51 -24.82
CA ASN A 258 -15.87 -21.07 -24.60
C ASN A 258 -15.17 -20.80 -23.27
N SER A 259 -14.16 -19.95 -23.31
CA SER A 259 -13.46 -19.45 -22.13
C SER A 259 -13.73 -17.95 -21.97
N TYR A 260 -13.33 -17.40 -20.85
CA TYR A 260 -13.49 -15.98 -20.58
C TYR A 260 -12.14 -15.39 -20.19
N LEU A 261 -11.86 -14.20 -20.70
CA LEU A 261 -10.77 -13.34 -20.20
C LEU A 261 -11.35 -12.43 -19.11
N PRO A 262 -11.07 -12.71 -17.83
CA PRO A 262 -11.55 -11.85 -16.74
C PRO A 262 -10.68 -10.61 -16.66
N LEU A 263 -11.26 -9.43 -16.85
CA LEU A 263 -10.63 -8.13 -16.59
C LEU A 263 -11.22 -7.56 -15.30
N LYS A 264 -10.44 -7.52 -14.24
CA LYS A 264 -10.87 -6.97 -12.95
C LYS A 264 -11.07 -5.46 -13.07
N LEU A 265 -12.04 -4.90 -12.36
CA LEU A 265 -12.28 -3.46 -12.31
C LEU A 265 -11.10 -2.74 -11.63
N ASN A 266 -10.62 -3.28 -10.53
CA ASN A 266 -9.41 -2.83 -9.85
C ASN A 266 -8.24 -3.76 -10.23
N MET A 267 -7.61 -3.49 -11.39
CA MET A 267 -6.48 -4.28 -11.90
C MET A 267 -5.17 -3.97 -11.20
N SER A 268 -5.00 -2.73 -10.77
CA SER A 268 -3.78 -2.23 -10.13
C SER A 268 -3.74 -2.50 -8.60
N GLY A 269 -4.85 -2.99 -8.02
CA GLY A 269 -4.94 -3.22 -6.58
C GLY A 269 -4.88 -1.93 -5.76
N VAL A 270 -4.18 -1.96 -4.65
CA VAL A 270 -3.99 -0.81 -3.75
C VAL A 270 -2.71 -0.01 -4.03
N MET A 271 -1.84 -0.51 -4.93
CA MET A 271 -0.54 0.11 -5.20
C MET A 271 -0.60 1.57 -5.67
N PRO A 272 -1.52 1.98 -6.58
CA PRO A 272 -1.62 3.38 -6.99
C PRO A 272 -1.89 4.34 -5.84
N ILE A 273 -2.67 3.92 -4.86
CA ILE A 273 -2.99 4.74 -3.68
C ILE A 273 -1.76 4.87 -2.77
N ILE A 274 -1.06 3.76 -2.54
CA ILE A 274 0.16 3.75 -1.72
C ILE A 274 1.20 4.68 -2.36
N PHE A 275 1.38 4.61 -3.68
CA PHE A 275 2.34 5.44 -4.39
C PHE A 275 1.93 6.91 -4.45
N ALA A 276 0.66 7.20 -4.71
CA ALA A 276 0.16 8.56 -4.69
C ALA A 276 0.33 9.19 -3.29
N SER A 277 -0.01 8.46 -2.23
CA SER A 277 0.16 8.93 -0.85
C SER A 277 1.62 9.14 -0.49
N ALA A 278 2.51 8.22 -0.88
CA ALA A 278 3.94 8.35 -0.63
C ALA A 278 4.52 9.59 -1.34
N LEU A 279 4.19 9.79 -2.63
CA LEU A 279 4.71 10.91 -3.40
C LEU A 279 4.20 12.27 -2.89
N VAL A 280 2.89 12.37 -2.61
CA VAL A 280 2.29 13.62 -2.10
C VAL A 280 2.78 13.95 -0.69
N SER A 281 3.25 12.95 0.07
CA SER A 281 3.78 13.13 1.42
C SER A 281 5.22 13.68 1.45
N ILE A 282 5.99 13.54 0.36
CA ILE A 282 7.40 13.96 0.32
C ILE A 282 7.57 15.46 0.62
N PRO A 283 6.86 16.41 -0.04
CA PRO A 283 7.02 17.83 0.27
C PRO A 283 6.64 18.16 1.73
N GLY A 284 5.53 17.60 2.22
CA GLY A 284 5.11 17.80 3.61
C GLY A 284 6.14 17.27 4.64
N THR A 285 6.74 16.11 4.34
CA THR A 285 7.80 15.53 5.17
C THR A 285 9.07 16.40 5.17
N ILE A 286 9.48 16.90 4.01
CA ILE A 286 10.63 17.81 3.88
C ILE A 286 10.35 19.10 4.64
N GLY A 287 9.16 19.68 4.52
CA GLY A 287 8.75 20.87 5.27
C GLY A 287 8.81 20.66 6.78
N SER A 288 8.36 19.49 7.26
CA SER A 288 8.45 19.11 8.67
C SER A 288 9.89 18.94 9.16
N PHE A 289 10.80 18.46 8.30
CA PHE A 289 12.22 18.31 8.65
C PHE A 289 12.96 19.67 8.69
N LEU A 290 12.62 20.58 7.79
CA LEU A 290 13.24 21.90 7.70
C LEU A 290 12.74 22.87 8.77
N GLN A 291 11.56 22.61 9.38
CA GLN A 291 10.93 23.49 10.40
C GLN A 291 10.96 24.97 10.02
N ILE A 292 10.46 25.27 8.81
CA ILE A 292 10.51 26.61 8.23
C ILE A 292 9.56 27.54 8.99
N ASP A 293 10.13 28.59 9.60
CA ASP A 293 9.37 29.63 10.28
C ASP A 293 8.59 30.50 9.29
N GLN A 294 7.32 30.76 9.61
CA GLN A 294 6.45 31.64 8.82
C GLN A 294 6.99 33.05 8.68
N THR A 295 7.70 33.54 9.72
CA THR A 295 8.24 34.87 9.77
C THR A 295 9.50 35.07 8.93
N ALA A 296 10.36 34.02 8.85
CA ALA A 296 11.64 34.09 8.16
C ALA A 296 11.49 33.82 6.65
N HIS A 297 10.62 32.89 6.25
CA HIS A 297 10.46 32.45 4.86
C HIS A 297 8.99 32.20 4.51
N PRO A 298 8.15 33.25 4.36
CA PRO A 298 6.70 33.10 4.19
C PRO A 298 6.29 32.32 2.92
N VAL A 299 7.05 32.44 1.82
CA VAL A 299 6.76 31.73 0.55
C VAL A 299 7.00 30.22 0.69
N TRP A 300 8.12 29.83 1.28
CA TRP A 300 8.44 28.42 1.51
C TRP A 300 7.51 27.78 2.54
N TYR A 301 7.17 28.53 3.59
CA TYR A 301 6.17 28.08 4.57
C TYR A 301 4.82 27.84 3.90
N ALA A 302 4.31 28.77 3.09
CA ALA A 302 3.06 28.64 2.37
C ALA A 302 3.09 27.44 1.41
N PHE A 303 4.21 27.23 0.68
CA PHE A 303 4.39 26.09 -0.21
C PHE A 303 4.29 24.76 0.53
N PHE A 304 5.07 24.55 1.58
CA PHE A 304 5.06 23.30 2.34
C PHE A 304 3.76 23.09 3.11
N HIS A 305 3.16 24.17 3.64
CA HIS A 305 1.87 24.09 4.33
C HIS A 305 0.71 23.72 3.40
N THR A 306 0.82 24.05 2.12
CA THR A 306 -0.17 23.65 1.10
C THR A 306 -0.24 22.12 0.93
N PHE A 307 0.85 21.41 1.18
CA PHE A 307 0.90 19.95 1.17
C PHE A 307 0.48 19.31 2.51
N ASN A 308 -0.12 20.08 3.41
CA ASN A 308 -0.70 19.51 4.62
C ASN A 308 -1.97 18.73 4.29
N TYR A 309 -2.20 17.62 4.99
CA TYR A 309 -3.32 16.71 4.80
C TYR A 309 -4.72 17.36 4.83
N THR A 310 -4.85 18.49 5.55
CA THR A 310 -6.10 19.26 5.66
C THR A 310 -6.35 20.21 4.48
N SER A 311 -5.34 20.47 3.63
CA SER A 311 -5.44 21.42 2.52
C SER A 311 -6.26 20.87 1.37
N TRP A 312 -7.14 21.71 0.79
CA TRP A 312 -7.90 21.35 -0.42
C TRP A 312 -7.00 21.06 -1.62
N LEU A 313 -5.89 21.76 -1.75
CA LEU A 313 -4.93 21.52 -2.83
C LEU A 313 -4.25 20.15 -2.71
N TYR A 314 -3.98 19.70 -1.48
CA TYR A 314 -3.52 18.34 -1.21
C TYR A 314 -4.49 17.30 -1.79
N VAL A 315 -5.80 17.47 -1.54
CA VAL A 315 -6.85 16.56 -2.03
C VAL A 315 -6.85 16.48 -3.55
N VAL A 316 -6.75 17.64 -4.22
CA VAL A 316 -6.74 17.70 -5.70
C VAL A 316 -5.50 17.03 -6.28
N ILE A 317 -4.32 17.34 -5.75
CA ILE A 317 -3.06 16.72 -6.21
C ILE A 317 -3.09 15.21 -5.95
N TYR A 318 -3.57 14.79 -4.79
CA TYR A 318 -3.68 13.39 -4.43
C TYR A 318 -4.60 12.62 -5.37
N LEU A 319 -5.77 13.19 -5.71
CA LEU A 319 -6.70 12.63 -6.68
C LEU A 319 -6.04 12.48 -8.06
N LEU A 320 -5.37 13.51 -8.56
CA LEU A 320 -4.67 13.46 -9.85
C LEU A 320 -3.56 12.41 -9.86
N LEU A 321 -2.82 12.27 -8.76
CA LEU A 321 -1.78 11.25 -8.65
C LEU A 321 -2.38 9.83 -8.62
N ILE A 322 -3.49 9.61 -7.92
CA ILE A 322 -4.18 8.30 -7.96
C ILE A 322 -4.57 7.94 -9.38
N LEU A 323 -5.17 8.89 -10.13
CA LEU A 323 -5.54 8.67 -11.53
C LEU A 323 -4.30 8.35 -12.38
N ALA A 324 -3.25 9.16 -12.28
CA ALA A 324 -2.02 8.97 -13.05
C ALA A 324 -1.36 7.62 -12.75
N PHE A 325 -1.18 7.27 -11.47
CA PHE A 325 -0.58 6.00 -11.08
C PHE A 325 -1.43 4.79 -11.43
N ASN A 326 -2.76 4.91 -11.40
CA ASN A 326 -3.63 3.81 -11.81
C ASN A 326 -3.45 3.49 -13.30
N TYR A 327 -3.43 4.51 -14.18
CA TYR A 327 -3.14 4.32 -15.59
C TYR A 327 -1.73 3.80 -15.84
N PHE A 328 -0.75 4.36 -15.14
CA PHE A 328 0.64 3.94 -15.22
C PHE A 328 0.82 2.46 -14.87
N TYR A 329 0.21 2.02 -13.75
CA TYR A 329 0.29 0.65 -13.29
C TYR A 329 -0.36 -0.35 -14.25
N VAL A 330 -1.55 -0.03 -14.76
CA VAL A 330 -2.24 -0.87 -15.72
C VAL A 330 -1.46 -0.97 -17.03
N ALA A 331 -0.85 0.15 -17.49
CA ALA A 331 -0.04 0.17 -18.71
C ALA A 331 1.23 -0.72 -18.62
N ILE A 332 1.85 -0.79 -17.44
CA ILE A 332 3.03 -1.67 -17.21
C ILE A 332 2.61 -3.12 -17.06
N GLN A 333 1.54 -3.40 -16.33
CA GLN A 333 1.15 -4.75 -15.95
C GLN A 333 0.45 -5.50 -17.07
N TYR A 334 -0.27 -4.79 -17.93
CA TYR A 334 -1.05 -5.38 -19.01
C TYR A 334 -0.57 -4.90 -20.37
N ASN A 335 -0.04 -5.82 -21.17
CA ASN A 335 0.34 -5.59 -22.56
C ASN A 335 -0.74 -6.12 -23.49
N PRO A 336 -1.64 -5.28 -24.06
CA PRO A 336 -2.73 -5.73 -24.91
C PRO A 336 -2.27 -6.47 -26.17
N VAL A 337 -1.09 -6.07 -26.71
CA VAL A 337 -0.51 -6.68 -27.90
C VAL A 337 -0.07 -8.11 -27.60
N GLU A 338 0.56 -8.33 -26.46
CA GLU A 338 1.00 -9.65 -26.03
C GLU A 338 -0.19 -10.56 -25.73
N ILE A 339 -1.23 -10.05 -25.06
CA ILE A 339 -2.47 -10.78 -24.80
C ILE A 339 -3.11 -11.22 -26.13
N ALA A 340 -3.23 -10.30 -27.12
CA ALA A 340 -3.80 -10.61 -28.43
C ALA A 340 -2.96 -11.64 -29.19
N ASN A 341 -1.62 -11.56 -29.13
CA ASN A 341 -0.72 -12.53 -29.74
C ASN A 341 -0.80 -13.91 -29.07
N ASN A 342 -0.91 -13.97 -27.74
CA ASN A 342 -1.10 -15.22 -27.00
C ASN A 342 -2.43 -15.87 -27.34
N LEU A 343 -3.53 -15.10 -27.43
CA LEU A 343 -4.81 -15.61 -27.92
C LEU A 343 -4.69 -16.20 -29.33
N ARG A 344 -4.03 -15.49 -30.25
CA ARG A 344 -3.81 -15.94 -31.63
C ARG A 344 -3.00 -17.24 -31.68
N ARG A 345 -1.91 -17.35 -30.90
CA ARG A 345 -1.07 -18.56 -30.83
C ARG A 345 -1.85 -19.78 -30.34
N ASN A 346 -2.81 -19.56 -29.43
CA ASN A 346 -3.65 -20.60 -28.85
C ASN A 346 -4.94 -20.85 -29.66
N ASN A 347 -5.05 -20.30 -30.89
CA ASN A 347 -6.25 -20.38 -31.74
C ASN A 347 -7.53 -19.86 -31.05
N GLY A 348 -7.39 -18.91 -30.09
CA GLY A 348 -8.48 -18.21 -29.46
C GLY A 348 -8.86 -16.95 -30.25
N SER A 349 -10.13 -16.67 -30.36
CA SER A 349 -10.65 -15.45 -30.99
C SER A 349 -11.74 -14.82 -30.13
N ILE A 350 -11.82 -13.48 -30.17
CA ILE A 350 -12.91 -12.74 -29.58
C ILE A 350 -14.03 -12.59 -30.63
N PRO A 351 -15.27 -13.04 -30.36
CA PRO A 351 -16.36 -12.91 -31.32
C PRO A 351 -16.52 -11.47 -31.83
N GLY A 352 -16.61 -11.32 -33.15
CA GLY A 352 -16.74 -10.01 -33.79
C GLY A 352 -15.43 -9.29 -34.11
N PHE A 353 -14.27 -9.78 -33.65
CA PHE A 353 -12.96 -9.17 -33.92
C PHE A 353 -12.02 -10.16 -34.62
N ARG A 354 -11.29 -9.69 -35.64
CA ARG A 354 -10.26 -10.49 -36.31
C ARG A 354 -9.06 -10.66 -35.38
N PRO A 355 -8.44 -11.86 -35.33
CA PRO A 355 -7.19 -12.06 -34.56
C PRO A 355 -6.08 -11.10 -35.00
N GLY A 356 -5.29 -10.59 -34.03
CA GLY A 356 -4.20 -9.66 -34.26
C GLY A 356 -4.51 -8.22 -33.81
N LYS A 357 -4.13 -7.23 -34.62
CA LYS A 357 -4.27 -5.81 -34.28
C LYS A 357 -5.70 -5.38 -33.86
N PRO A 358 -6.80 -5.77 -34.57
CA PRO A 358 -8.14 -5.39 -34.15
C PRO A 358 -8.52 -5.94 -32.76
N THR A 359 -8.03 -7.12 -32.40
CA THR A 359 -8.22 -7.71 -31.06
C THR A 359 -7.44 -6.94 -30.00
N SER A 360 -6.18 -6.54 -30.29
CA SER A 360 -5.37 -5.70 -29.40
C SER A 360 -6.03 -4.35 -29.18
N ASP A 361 -6.52 -3.68 -30.24
CA ASP A 361 -7.19 -2.38 -30.15
C ASP A 361 -8.49 -2.45 -29.32
N PHE A 362 -9.25 -3.54 -29.46
CA PHE A 362 -10.45 -3.77 -28.64
C PHE A 362 -10.09 -3.94 -27.16
N ILE A 363 -9.07 -4.76 -26.88
CA ILE A 363 -8.59 -4.98 -25.48
C ILE A 363 -8.10 -3.66 -24.89
N THR A 364 -7.31 -2.87 -25.63
CA THR A 364 -6.81 -1.56 -25.19
C THR A 364 -7.94 -0.60 -24.83
N ARG A 365 -8.95 -0.48 -25.70
CA ARG A 365 -10.12 0.38 -25.44
C ARG A 365 -10.90 -0.07 -24.21
N THR A 366 -11.03 -1.38 -24.03
CA THR A 366 -11.74 -1.96 -22.89
C THR A 366 -10.95 -1.73 -21.59
N LEU A 367 -9.63 -1.96 -21.60
CA LEU A 367 -8.75 -1.71 -20.49
C LEU A 367 -8.82 -0.24 -20.05
N ASN A 368 -8.68 0.71 -20.97
CA ASN A 368 -8.74 2.13 -20.67
C ASN A 368 -10.05 2.56 -19.99
N LYS A 369 -11.19 2.03 -20.46
CA LYS A 369 -12.48 2.32 -19.83
C LYS A 369 -12.61 1.75 -18.43
N ILE A 370 -12.15 0.50 -18.24
CA ILE A 370 -12.18 -0.16 -16.94
C ILE A 370 -11.22 0.54 -15.96
N THR A 371 -10.02 0.91 -16.44
CA THR A 371 -9.04 1.64 -15.66
C THR A 371 -9.56 2.99 -15.17
N LEU A 372 -10.30 3.72 -16.02
CA LEU A 372 -10.92 4.99 -15.62
C LEU A 372 -11.92 4.78 -14.46
N ILE A 373 -12.81 3.80 -14.60
CA ILE A 373 -13.82 3.49 -13.57
C ILE A 373 -13.12 3.07 -12.27
N GLY A 374 -12.10 2.19 -12.38
CA GLY A 374 -11.30 1.77 -11.24
C GLY A 374 -10.57 2.93 -10.56
N ALA A 375 -10.01 3.86 -11.34
CA ALA A 375 -9.33 5.04 -10.82
C ALA A 375 -10.27 5.99 -10.08
N ILE A 376 -11.47 6.25 -10.63
CA ILE A 376 -12.51 7.07 -9.97
C ILE A 376 -12.95 6.40 -8.66
N PHE A 377 -13.14 5.07 -8.67
CA PHE A 377 -13.47 4.32 -7.47
C PHE A 377 -12.38 4.47 -6.39
N LEU A 378 -11.12 4.24 -6.74
CA LEU A 378 -9.99 4.36 -5.80
C LEU A 378 -9.89 5.79 -5.25
N ALA A 379 -10.02 6.80 -6.12
CA ALA A 379 -10.01 8.21 -5.74
C ALA A 379 -11.16 8.56 -4.78
N ALA A 380 -12.38 8.12 -5.08
CA ALA A 380 -13.54 8.38 -4.24
C ALA A 380 -13.35 7.81 -2.83
N VAL A 381 -12.91 6.55 -2.71
CA VAL A 381 -12.70 5.93 -1.39
C VAL A 381 -11.53 6.56 -0.64
N ALA A 382 -10.45 6.95 -1.33
CA ALA A 382 -9.28 7.57 -0.71
C ALA A 382 -9.57 8.99 -0.20
N VAL A 383 -10.35 9.77 -0.93
CA VAL A 383 -10.62 11.19 -0.64
C VAL A 383 -11.80 11.39 0.32
N LEU A 384 -12.77 10.49 0.33
CA LEU A 384 -13.99 10.60 1.14
C LEU A 384 -13.72 10.86 2.63
N PRO A 385 -12.81 10.13 3.33
CA PRO A 385 -12.54 10.40 4.74
C PRO A 385 -11.81 11.72 4.99
N ILE A 386 -11.01 12.19 4.02
CA ILE A 386 -10.34 13.50 4.13
C ILE A 386 -11.40 14.61 4.12
N ILE A 387 -12.37 14.52 3.21
CA ILE A 387 -13.49 15.46 3.15
C ILE A 387 -14.33 15.39 4.42
N LEU A 388 -14.64 14.18 4.90
CA LEU A 388 -15.39 13.99 6.15
C LEU A 388 -14.64 14.56 7.36
N GLY A 389 -13.33 14.34 7.45
CA GLY A 389 -12.49 14.89 8.50
C GLY A 389 -12.53 16.41 8.52
N ASN A 390 -12.40 17.04 7.34
CA ASN A 390 -12.45 18.51 7.20
C ASN A 390 -13.85 19.08 7.53
N LEU A 391 -14.93 18.38 7.17
CA LEU A 391 -16.31 18.83 7.45
C LEU A 391 -16.70 18.65 8.92
N THR A 392 -16.22 17.59 9.57
CA THR A 392 -16.57 17.27 10.97
C THR A 392 -15.59 17.88 11.97
N GLY A 393 -14.48 18.47 11.52
CA GLY A 393 -13.41 18.96 12.38
C GLY A 393 -12.70 17.87 13.18
N MET A 394 -12.87 16.60 12.75
CA MET A 394 -12.29 15.45 13.43
C MET A 394 -11.08 14.93 12.67
N SER A 395 -9.98 14.69 13.36
CA SER A 395 -8.88 13.92 12.83
C SER A 395 -9.29 12.43 12.77
N ILE A 396 -10.00 12.04 11.69
CA ILE A 396 -10.32 10.62 11.46
C ILE A 396 -9.00 9.96 11.02
N GLN A 397 -8.26 9.42 11.98
CA GLN A 397 -6.96 8.80 11.75
C GLN A 397 -7.07 7.52 10.88
N LEU A 398 -8.24 6.88 10.81
CA LEU A 398 -8.50 5.80 9.86
C LEU A 398 -9.03 6.38 8.54
N GLY A 399 -8.12 6.89 7.73
CA GLY A 399 -8.44 7.39 6.40
C GLY A 399 -8.90 6.26 5.46
N GLY A 400 -9.57 6.63 4.34
CA GLY A 400 -10.02 5.68 3.30
C GLY A 400 -8.89 4.86 2.70
N THR A 401 -7.67 5.40 2.70
CA THR A 401 -6.46 4.67 2.31
C THR A 401 -6.21 3.46 3.18
N SER A 402 -6.30 3.63 4.51
CA SER A 402 -6.11 2.53 5.47
C SER A 402 -7.16 1.44 5.28
N LEU A 403 -8.42 1.84 5.09
CA LEU A 403 -9.52 0.91 4.85
C LEU A 403 -9.35 0.15 3.54
N LEU A 404 -8.96 0.85 2.46
CA LEU A 404 -8.66 0.23 1.16
C LEU A 404 -7.50 -0.75 1.26
N ILE A 405 -6.42 -0.37 1.96
CA ILE A 405 -5.25 -1.24 2.15
C ILE A 405 -5.65 -2.48 2.96
N VAL A 406 -6.36 -2.30 4.08
CA VAL A 406 -6.78 -3.42 4.93
C VAL A 406 -7.66 -4.40 4.16
N VAL A 407 -8.70 -3.91 3.48
CA VAL A 407 -9.62 -4.76 2.71
C VAL A 407 -8.92 -5.37 1.50
N GLY A 408 -8.13 -4.58 0.77
CA GLY A 408 -7.40 -5.03 -0.41
C GLY A 408 -6.40 -6.16 -0.08
N VAL A 409 -5.58 -5.96 0.95
CA VAL A 409 -4.59 -6.96 1.39
C VAL A 409 -5.28 -8.22 1.90
N ALA A 410 -6.39 -8.10 2.66
CA ALA A 410 -7.15 -9.26 3.11
C ALA A 410 -7.72 -10.07 1.93
N LEU A 411 -8.25 -9.40 0.90
CA LEU A 411 -8.75 -10.04 -0.32
C LEU A 411 -7.62 -10.70 -1.13
N ASP A 412 -6.50 -10.00 -1.32
CA ASP A 412 -5.36 -10.53 -2.08
C ASP A 412 -4.71 -11.72 -1.38
N THR A 413 -4.59 -11.69 -0.05
CA THR A 413 -4.09 -12.82 0.75
C THR A 413 -5.03 -14.01 0.63
N THR A 414 -6.36 -13.79 0.69
CA THR A 414 -7.35 -14.86 0.54
C THR A 414 -7.28 -15.48 -0.86
N ARG A 415 -7.13 -14.67 -1.91
CA ARG A 415 -6.96 -15.16 -3.29
C ARG A 415 -5.67 -15.95 -3.48
N SER A 416 -4.56 -15.49 -2.89
CA SER A 416 -3.30 -16.23 -2.89
C SER A 416 -3.48 -17.60 -2.25
N LEU A 417 -4.18 -17.65 -1.12
CA LEU A 417 -4.48 -18.89 -0.40
C LEU A 417 -5.35 -19.85 -1.22
N ASP A 418 -6.40 -19.33 -1.88
CA ASP A 418 -7.26 -20.11 -2.78
C ASP A 418 -6.48 -20.64 -3.99
N SER A 419 -5.58 -19.85 -4.56
CA SER A 419 -4.72 -20.24 -5.67
C SER A 419 -3.80 -21.41 -5.28
N PHE A 420 -3.16 -21.34 -4.11
CA PHE A 420 -2.33 -22.45 -3.61
C PHE A 420 -3.13 -23.74 -3.39
N MET A 421 -4.35 -23.64 -2.87
CA MET A 421 -5.21 -24.81 -2.68
C MET A 421 -5.65 -25.45 -4.02
N THR A 422 -5.98 -24.61 -5.00
CA THR A 422 -6.42 -25.08 -6.33
C THR A 422 -5.28 -25.79 -7.08
N MET A 423 -4.07 -25.23 -7.05
CA MET A 423 -2.89 -25.86 -7.67
C MET A 423 -2.59 -27.25 -7.09
N ARG A 424 -2.85 -27.47 -5.81
CA ARG A 424 -2.60 -28.77 -5.17
C ARG A 424 -3.68 -29.82 -5.46
N ASN A 425 -4.94 -29.39 -5.56
CA ASN A 425 -6.02 -30.33 -5.93
C ASN A 425 -5.83 -30.92 -7.34
N HIS A 426 -5.14 -30.18 -8.24
CA HIS A 426 -4.81 -30.70 -9.56
C HIS A 426 -3.60 -31.67 -9.57
N LYS A 427 -2.63 -31.48 -8.63
CA LYS A 427 -1.50 -32.42 -8.51
C LYS A 427 -1.90 -33.78 -7.95
N GLY A 428 -2.99 -33.88 -7.18
CA GLY A 428 -3.52 -35.16 -6.66
C GLY A 428 -4.23 -36.04 -7.69
N PHE A 429 -4.36 -35.58 -8.95
CA PHE A 429 -4.99 -36.38 -10.04
C PHE A 429 -3.96 -37.07 -10.97
N LEU A 430 -2.66 -36.75 -10.78
CA LEU A 430 -1.54 -37.28 -11.59
C LEU A 430 -0.45 -37.98 -10.76
N GLY A 431 -0.71 -38.21 -9.47
CA GLY A 431 0.18 -38.96 -8.57
C GLY A 431 -0.44 -40.23 -8.07
#